data_3a5c4ce0d71c75f0fe82be4107a39a3c
#
_entry.id   3a5c4ce0d71c75f0fe82be4107a39a3c
#
_cell.length_a   1.000
_cell.length_b   1.000
_cell.length_c   1.000
_cell.angle_alpha   90.00
_cell.angle_beta   90.00
_cell.angle_gamma   90.00
#
_symmetry.space_group_name_H-M   'P 1'
#
loop_
_entity.id
_entity.type
_entity.pdbx_description
1 polymer ?
#
loop_
_entity_poly.entity_id
_entity_poly.type
_entity_poly.pdbx_seq_one_letter_code
_entity_poly.pdbx_strand_id
1 'polypeptide(L)'
;MSRWRSSDAFCSWLGLCPNLQKSAGKIHGSRPRRTCSHAKHTLRLCAASLKNHHGHLGAFYRRIRARSGTPAAITATAHKLARIIFAMLGGKKAYSELGEDYYDKRYRERTLRNMKRKAQLYGFQLVPLEQAS
;
A
#
# COMPACT_ATOMS: atom_id res chain seq x y z
N MET A 1 -13.21 10.50 -15.14
CA MET A 1 -12.25 10.77 -14.04
C MET A 1 -11.93 12.27 -13.85
N SER A 2 -12.39 13.14 -14.72
CA SER A 2 -12.21 14.61 -14.64
C SER A 2 -12.72 15.27 -13.35
N ARG A 3 -13.68 14.64 -12.66
CA ARG A 3 -14.24 15.11 -11.38
C ARG A 3 -13.23 15.16 -10.22
N TRP A 4 -12.19 14.35 -10.24
CA TRP A 4 -11.19 14.29 -9.18
C TRP A 4 -9.84 14.79 -9.66
N ARG A 5 -9.24 15.69 -8.89
CA ARG A 5 -7.93 16.31 -9.20
C ARG A 5 -6.77 15.31 -9.17
N SER A 6 -6.90 14.22 -8.41
CA SER A 6 -5.85 13.22 -8.22
C SER A 6 -6.41 11.87 -7.77
N SER A 7 -5.59 10.82 -7.86
CA SER A 7 -5.91 9.50 -7.32
C SER A 7 -6.16 9.53 -5.81
N ASP A 8 -5.50 10.41 -5.08
CA ASP A 8 -5.67 10.53 -3.62
C ASP A 8 -7.01 11.20 -3.29
N ALA A 9 -7.44 12.21 -4.06
CA ALA A 9 -8.77 12.79 -3.94
C ALA A 9 -9.87 11.75 -4.22
N PHE A 10 -9.69 10.91 -5.24
CA PHE A 10 -10.60 9.80 -5.54
C PHE A 10 -10.66 8.77 -4.40
N CYS A 11 -9.52 8.33 -3.88
CA CYS A 11 -9.46 7.41 -2.74
C CYS A 11 -10.07 7.99 -1.46
N SER A 12 -9.89 9.29 -1.24
CA SER A 12 -10.51 10.00 -0.11
C SER A 12 -12.03 10.06 -0.23
N TRP A 13 -12.53 10.34 -1.45
CA TRP A 13 -13.97 10.31 -1.73
C TRP A 13 -14.56 8.92 -1.51
N LEU A 14 -13.87 7.85 -1.90
CA LEU A 14 -14.26 6.48 -1.61
C LEU A 14 -14.19 6.14 -0.11
N GLY A 15 -13.57 6.97 0.72
CA GLY A 15 -13.37 6.69 2.14
C GLY A 15 -12.37 5.55 2.41
N LEU A 16 -11.39 5.37 1.52
CA LEU A 16 -10.32 4.38 1.65
C LEU A 16 -9.03 4.98 2.26
N CYS A 17 -8.94 6.30 2.35
CA CYS A 17 -7.80 6.97 3.00
C CYS A 17 -7.89 6.91 4.52
N PRO A 18 -6.76 6.76 5.23
CA PRO A 18 -6.74 6.86 6.68
C PRO A 18 -7.13 8.28 7.12
N ASN A 19 -8.05 8.37 8.08
CA ASN A 19 -8.41 9.64 8.72
C ASN A 19 -7.55 9.81 9.97
N LEU A 20 -6.42 10.49 9.82
CA LEU A 20 -5.47 10.70 10.92
C LEU A 20 -6.04 11.74 11.89
N GLN A 21 -6.41 11.28 13.08
CA GLN A 21 -6.78 12.15 14.19
C GLN A 21 -5.53 12.41 15.03
N LYS A 22 -5.05 13.66 15.00
CA LYS A 22 -3.90 14.11 15.79
C LYS A 22 -4.38 15.11 16.85
N SER A 23 -3.93 14.94 18.08
CA SER A 23 -4.06 15.92 19.16
C SER A 23 -2.75 15.97 19.93
N ALA A 24 -2.27 17.16 20.25
CA ALA A 24 -1.02 17.39 20.97
C ALA A 24 0.19 16.61 20.38
N GLY A 25 0.29 16.54 19.05
CA GLY A 25 1.37 15.81 18.35
C GLY A 25 1.22 14.29 18.34
N LYS A 26 0.26 13.71 19.05
CA LYS A 26 0.02 12.26 19.10
C LYS A 26 -1.11 11.85 18.14
N ILE A 27 -0.95 10.68 17.51
CA ILE A 27 -1.99 10.09 16.65
C ILE A 27 -2.91 9.24 17.52
N HIS A 28 -4.18 9.65 17.65
CA HIS A 28 -5.22 8.95 18.42
C HIS A 28 -6.00 7.95 17.58
N GLY A 29 -6.01 8.10 16.27
CA GLY A 29 -6.71 7.18 15.38
C GLY A 29 -6.32 7.37 13.92
N SER A 30 -6.47 6.30 13.14
CA SER A 30 -6.22 6.30 11.70
C SER A 30 -7.30 5.54 10.92
N ARG A 31 -8.47 5.31 11.54
CA ARG A 31 -9.56 4.58 10.88
C ARG A 31 -10.09 5.39 9.69
N PRO A 32 -10.31 4.76 8.53
CA PRO A 32 -10.96 5.41 7.39
C PRO A 32 -12.35 5.94 7.75
N ARG A 33 -12.77 6.99 7.07
CA ARG A 33 -14.14 7.55 7.25
C ARG A 33 -15.19 6.48 6.96
N ARG A 34 -16.28 6.51 7.74
CA ARG A 34 -17.47 5.72 7.46
C ARG A 34 -18.19 6.38 6.28
N THR A 35 -18.15 5.75 5.12
CA THR A 35 -18.88 6.17 3.92
C THR A 35 -19.65 4.97 3.39
N CYS A 36 -20.93 5.14 3.09
CA CYS A 36 -21.75 4.18 2.37
C CYS A 36 -21.46 4.34 0.87
N SER A 37 -20.56 3.50 0.32
CA SER A 37 -20.26 3.48 -1.11
C SER A 37 -20.17 2.04 -1.57
N HIS A 38 -20.99 1.66 -2.55
CA HIS A 38 -20.92 0.34 -3.19
C HIS A 38 -19.53 0.09 -3.78
N ALA A 39 -18.93 1.10 -4.42
CA ALA A 39 -17.59 0.99 -4.98
C ALA A 39 -16.53 0.67 -3.91
N LYS A 40 -16.61 1.31 -2.73
CA LYS A 40 -15.75 0.98 -1.59
C LYS A 40 -15.90 -0.47 -1.15
N HIS A 41 -17.16 -0.92 -1.02
CA HIS A 41 -17.47 -2.29 -0.61
C HIS A 41 -16.93 -3.30 -1.62
N THR A 42 -17.21 -3.11 -2.90
CA THR A 42 -16.71 -3.97 -3.98
C THR A 42 -15.18 -4.03 -4.01
N LEU A 43 -14.50 -2.89 -3.90
CA LEU A 43 -13.03 -2.85 -3.86
C LEU A 43 -12.45 -3.60 -2.64
N ARG A 44 -13.14 -3.58 -1.51
CA ARG A 44 -12.76 -4.35 -0.32
C ARG A 44 -12.96 -5.85 -0.52
N LEU A 45 -14.03 -6.28 -1.18
CA LEU A 45 -14.24 -7.68 -1.55
C LEU A 45 -13.16 -8.16 -2.53
N CYS A 46 -12.88 -7.38 -3.58
CA CYS A 46 -11.79 -7.67 -4.51
C CYS A 46 -10.43 -7.74 -3.79
N ALA A 47 -10.17 -6.84 -2.83
CA ALA A 47 -8.95 -6.88 -2.05
C ALA A 47 -8.84 -8.14 -1.18
N ALA A 48 -9.96 -8.61 -0.61
CA ALA A 48 -9.99 -9.83 0.20
C ALA A 48 -9.73 -11.09 -0.63
N SER A 49 -10.21 -11.15 -1.88
CA SER A 49 -9.98 -12.28 -2.78
C SER A 49 -8.51 -12.42 -3.22
N LEU A 50 -7.73 -11.34 -3.15
CA LEU A 50 -6.31 -11.34 -3.50
C LEU A 50 -5.39 -12.04 -2.47
N LYS A 51 -5.94 -12.55 -1.37
CA LYS A 51 -5.19 -13.24 -0.31
C LYS A 51 -4.27 -14.34 -0.85
N ASN A 52 -4.76 -15.15 -1.77
CA ASN A 52 -4.05 -16.30 -2.36
C ASN A 52 -3.54 -16.03 -3.78
N HIS A 53 -3.67 -14.81 -4.27
CA HIS A 53 -3.22 -14.47 -5.62
C HIS A 53 -1.68 -14.38 -5.69
N HIS A 54 -1.08 -14.99 -6.73
CA HIS A 54 0.38 -15.04 -6.93
C HIS A 54 0.99 -13.80 -7.60
N GLY A 55 0.20 -12.76 -7.88
CA GLY A 55 0.70 -11.51 -8.45
C GLY A 55 1.18 -10.51 -7.39
N HIS A 56 1.73 -9.37 -7.84
CA HIS A 56 2.25 -8.34 -6.95
C HIS A 56 1.20 -7.75 -5.98
N LEU A 57 -0.09 -7.78 -6.34
CA LEU A 57 -1.18 -7.33 -5.45
C LEU A 57 -1.39 -8.31 -4.30
N GLY A 58 -1.30 -9.62 -4.57
CA GLY A 58 -1.34 -10.65 -3.53
C GLY A 58 -0.14 -10.58 -2.59
N ALA A 59 1.07 -10.40 -3.13
CA ALA A 59 2.29 -10.19 -2.33
C ALA A 59 2.16 -8.95 -1.44
N PHE A 60 1.64 -7.85 -1.99
CA PHE A 60 1.35 -6.64 -1.22
C PHE A 60 0.36 -6.91 -0.08
N TYR A 61 -0.75 -7.61 -0.36
CA TYR A 61 -1.76 -7.97 0.64
C TYR A 61 -1.14 -8.80 1.77
N ARG A 62 -0.44 -9.90 1.45
CA ARG A 62 0.19 -10.80 2.44
C ARG A 62 1.16 -10.05 3.34
N ARG A 63 1.96 -9.15 2.78
CA ARG A 63 2.92 -8.33 3.54
C ARG A 63 2.24 -7.38 4.52
N ILE A 64 1.20 -6.67 4.11
CA ILE A 64 0.45 -5.79 5.02
C ILE A 64 -0.26 -6.61 6.10
N ARG A 65 -0.81 -7.77 5.72
CA ARG A 65 -1.47 -8.67 6.66
C ARG A 65 -0.51 -9.16 7.75
N ALA A 66 0.70 -9.55 7.40
CA ALA A 66 1.72 -10.01 8.35
C ALA A 66 2.12 -8.93 9.37
N ARG A 67 2.11 -7.65 8.95
CA ARG A 67 2.52 -6.53 9.81
C ARG A 67 1.37 -5.92 10.61
N SER A 68 0.18 -5.80 10.02
CA SER A 68 -0.90 -4.95 10.54
C SER A 68 -2.26 -5.65 10.59
N GLY A 69 -2.31 -6.94 10.29
CA GLY A 69 -3.51 -7.76 10.32
C GLY A 69 -4.41 -7.65 9.09
N THR A 70 -5.42 -8.51 9.03
CA THR A 70 -6.33 -8.68 7.89
C THR A 70 -7.14 -7.41 7.56
N PRO A 71 -7.75 -6.69 8.52
CA PRO A 71 -8.55 -5.51 8.20
C PRO A 71 -7.72 -4.39 7.56
N ALA A 72 -6.49 -4.20 8.02
CA ALA A 72 -5.56 -3.23 7.45
C ALA A 72 -5.12 -3.63 6.05
N ALA A 73 -4.82 -4.93 5.82
CA ALA A 73 -4.45 -5.45 4.51
C ALA A 73 -5.57 -5.24 3.48
N ILE A 74 -6.82 -5.57 3.82
CA ILE A 74 -7.98 -5.34 2.95
C ILE A 74 -8.10 -3.86 2.58
N THR A 75 -8.02 -2.96 3.56
CA THR A 75 -8.18 -1.52 3.31
C THR A 75 -7.03 -0.96 2.47
N ALA A 76 -5.79 -1.32 2.77
CA ALA A 76 -4.62 -0.87 2.02
C ALA A 76 -4.61 -1.40 0.58
N THR A 77 -5.02 -2.65 0.38
CA THR A 77 -5.11 -3.24 -0.96
C THR A 77 -6.25 -2.64 -1.76
N ALA A 78 -7.43 -2.42 -1.15
CA ALA A 78 -8.54 -1.70 -1.77
C ALA A 78 -8.15 -0.28 -2.20
N HIS A 79 -7.40 0.44 -1.37
CA HIS A 79 -6.84 1.75 -1.71
C HIS A 79 -5.89 1.66 -2.92
N LYS A 80 -5.02 0.65 -2.96
CA LYS A 80 -4.11 0.43 -4.10
C LYS A 80 -4.88 0.12 -5.37
N LEU A 81 -5.92 -0.74 -5.31
CA LEU A 81 -6.82 -1.03 -6.43
C LEU A 81 -7.52 0.24 -6.95
N ALA A 82 -8.05 1.07 -6.05
CA ALA A 82 -8.68 2.35 -6.43
C ALA A 82 -7.71 3.27 -7.20
N ARG A 83 -6.44 3.37 -6.76
CA ARG A 83 -5.43 4.16 -7.48
C ARG A 83 -5.11 3.61 -8.86
N ILE A 84 -5.04 2.28 -9.01
CA ILE A 84 -4.84 1.62 -10.30
C ILE A 84 -6.02 1.93 -11.24
N ILE A 85 -7.25 1.75 -10.76
CA ILE A 85 -8.47 2.04 -11.54
C ILE A 85 -8.49 3.52 -11.96
N PHE A 86 -8.15 4.44 -11.04
CA PHE A 86 -8.06 5.87 -11.37
C PHE A 86 -7.06 6.13 -12.50
N ALA A 87 -5.87 5.52 -12.44
CA ALA A 87 -4.83 5.66 -13.46
C ALA A 87 -5.25 5.08 -14.82
N MET A 88 -5.89 3.89 -14.81
CA MET A 88 -6.40 3.25 -16.03
C MET A 88 -7.48 4.10 -16.72
N LEU A 89 -8.46 4.55 -15.96
CA LEU A 89 -9.57 5.34 -16.50
C LEU A 89 -9.17 6.77 -16.86
N GLY A 90 -8.23 7.37 -16.15
CA GLY A 90 -7.71 8.71 -16.42
C GLY A 90 -6.73 8.75 -17.59
N GLY A 91 -5.83 7.77 -17.63
CA GLY A 91 -4.77 7.68 -18.65
C GLY A 91 -5.13 6.84 -19.87
N LYS A 92 -6.33 6.20 -19.90
CA LYS A 92 -6.77 5.26 -20.95
C LYS A 92 -5.72 4.17 -21.26
N LYS A 93 -4.95 3.77 -20.24
CA LYS A 93 -3.91 2.74 -20.35
C LYS A 93 -4.38 1.47 -19.69
N ALA A 94 -4.16 0.33 -20.36
CA ALA A 94 -4.43 -0.98 -19.79
C ALA A 94 -3.52 -1.24 -18.58
N TYR A 95 -4.03 -2.04 -17.63
CA TYR A 95 -3.23 -2.51 -16.50
C TYR A 95 -2.21 -3.52 -16.99
N SER A 96 -0.95 -3.30 -16.64
CA SER A 96 0.14 -4.25 -16.87
C SER A 96 0.68 -4.70 -15.52
N GLU A 97 0.67 -5.99 -15.28
CA GLU A 97 1.23 -6.57 -14.06
C GLU A 97 2.71 -6.87 -14.24
N LEU A 98 3.51 -6.34 -13.34
CA LEU A 98 4.97 -6.51 -13.36
C LEU A 98 5.45 -7.78 -12.65
N GLY A 99 4.50 -8.62 -12.17
CA GLY A 99 4.80 -9.86 -11.45
C GLY A 99 5.18 -9.67 -9.99
N GLU A 100 5.18 -10.80 -9.25
CA GLU A 100 5.52 -10.85 -7.83
C GLU A 100 7.01 -10.59 -7.59
N ASP A 101 7.88 -11.19 -8.40
CA ASP A 101 9.34 -11.08 -8.30
C ASP A 101 9.83 -9.63 -8.43
N TYR A 102 9.28 -8.87 -9.38
CA TYR A 102 9.60 -7.45 -9.54
C TYR A 102 9.21 -6.64 -8.30
N TYR A 103 8.02 -6.92 -7.75
CA TYR A 103 7.56 -6.26 -6.55
C TYR A 103 8.44 -6.59 -5.34
N ASP A 104 8.84 -7.85 -5.18
CA ASP A 104 9.68 -8.30 -4.07
C ASP A 104 11.11 -7.75 -4.18
N LYS A 105 11.67 -7.70 -5.39
CA LYS A 105 12.96 -7.05 -5.64
C LYS A 105 12.95 -5.58 -5.23
N ARG A 106 11.98 -4.80 -5.71
CA ARG A 106 11.83 -3.38 -5.32
C ARG A 106 11.62 -3.18 -3.83
N TYR A 107 10.88 -4.08 -3.20
CA TYR A 107 10.69 -4.00 -1.76
C TYR A 107 11.97 -4.29 -0.99
N ARG A 108 12.70 -5.32 -1.37
CA ARG A 108 14.01 -5.68 -0.79
C ARG A 108 14.99 -4.51 -0.90
N GLU A 109 15.12 -3.91 -2.07
CA GLU A 109 15.96 -2.73 -2.29
C GLU A 109 15.59 -1.56 -1.37
N ARG A 110 14.29 -1.27 -1.26
CA ARG A 110 13.80 -0.20 -0.36
C ARG A 110 14.07 -0.51 1.10
N THR A 111 13.90 -1.76 1.51
CA THR A 111 14.18 -2.20 2.88
C THR A 111 15.66 -2.07 3.22
N LEU A 112 16.55 -2.52 2.34
CA LEU A 112 18.00 -2.38 2.49
C LEU A 112 18.42 -0.90 2.57
N ARG A 113 17.85 -0.04 1.72
CA ARG A 113 18.12 1.41 1.77
C ARG A 113 17.70 2.03 3.11
N ASN A 114 16.54 1.63 3.64
CA ASN A 114 16.07 2.11 4.93
C ASN A 114 16.93 1.58 6.10
N MET A 115 17.38 0.32 6.03
CA MET A 115 18.30 -0.26 7.01
C MET A 115 19.65 0.43 7.01
N LYS A 116 20.23 0.68 5.83
CA LYS A 116 21.48 1.44 5.68
C LYS A 116 21.37 2.83 6.33
N ARG A 117 20.28 3.56 6.03
CA ARG A 117 20.04 4.88 6.63
C ARG A 117 19.90 4.82 8.14
N LYS A 118 19.20 3.81 8.68
CA LYS A 118 19.09 3.62 10.14
C LYS A 118 20.43 3.27 10.78
N ALA A 119 21.18 2.35 10.17
CA ALA A 119 22.51 1.99 10.66
C ALA A 119 23.42 3.22 10.75
N GLN A 120 23.46 4.05 9.71
CA GLN A 120 24.24 5.30 9.71
C GLN A 120 23.82 6.27 10.83
N LEU A 121 22.51 6.40 11.12
CA LEU A 121 22.04 7.25 12.22
C LEU A 121 22.54 6.80 13.60
N TYR A 122 22.83 5.51 13.76
CA TYR A 122 23.36 4.93 15.00
C TYR A 122 24.89 4.70 14.96
N GLY A 123 25.60 5.20 13.93
CA GLY A 123 27.03 5.04 13.80
C GLY A 123 27.50 3.67 13.31
N PHE A 124 26.58 2.85 12.72
CA PHE A 124 26.90 1.52 12.18
C PHE A 124 26.91 1.51 10.66
N GLN A 125 27.69 0.61 10.07
CA GLN A 125 27.69 0.29 8.65
C GLN A 125 27.02 -1.07 8.39
N LEU A 126 26.13 -1.12 7.41
CA LEU A 126 25.51 -2.36 6.97
C LEU A 126 26.37 -2.94 5.83
N VAL A 127 27.08 -4.05 6.10
CA VAL A 127 27.89 -4.78 5.13
C VAL A 127 27.24 -6.13 4.79
N PRO A 128 27.38 -6.63 3.54
CA PRO A 128 26.98 -7.99 3.18
C PRO A 128 27.79 -9.01 3.99
N LEU A 129 27.17 -10.14 4.34
CA LEU A 129 27.83 -11.21 5.12
C LEU A 129 29.10 -11.77 4.43
N GLU A 130 29.14 -11.78 3.09
CA GLU A 130 30.29 -12.24 2.31
C GLU A 130 31.54 -11.34 2.44
N GLN A 131 31.38 -10.12 2.98
CA GLN A 131 32.47 -9.16 3.18
C GLN A 131 32.84 -9.00 4.67
N ALA A 132 32.24 -9.79 5.53
CA ALA A 132 32.46 -9.75 6.98
C ALA A 132 33.49 -10.80 7.47
N SER A 133 34.27 -11.38 6.55
CA SER A 133 35.36 -12.34 6.83
C SER A 133 36.71 -11.66 6.80
#